data_5f2156fa3561fc7d3ccd17d608f38856
#
_entry.id   5f2156fa3561fc7d3ccd17d608f38856
#
_cell.length_a   1.000
_cell.length_b   1.000
_cell.length_c   1.000
_cell.angle_alpha   90.00
_cell.angle_beta   90.00
_cell.angle_gamma   90.00
#
_symmetry.space_group_name_H-M   'P 1'
#
loop_
_entity.id
_entity.type
_entity.pdbx_description
1 polymer ?
#
loop_
_entity_poly.entity_id
_entity_poly.type
_entity_poly.pdbx_seq_one_letter_code
_entity_poly.pdbx_strand_id
1 'polypeptide(L)'
;MSTVEVPSLTHSPHPTALGLAGEWLTTTDHRRIGRMFIGGAAVWLATMVVVSTILGAERIASDSSLVPADSVLQLFSLVRTLASFGVMIPLFIGLAIVVVPMQVGARAISFARVASLGFYLWLIGSGLIVGAIAANGGPGGGNAQMVDLYLIGLALSILGALAASVSLFSTVLTARTAGMSLADAPMLAWSSLVGAAALLLTLPVMLGTIIFAAVDHHYERLAFGGNEGIMTWLGWAFTQPQTFIYVVVALGVLADMTPVMARAKQPLRGAVVIGLGLISTALVGTVSQTSHSFDWSGSLTDKAKSFVPYALYNLLPLLGLVIVLATALLAVISGKPKIIAPFFPTALGVGMIMTAMLGNAVQRVEQAGLAGTVFDEAALTYLTYGSVLVAWGALAFWGPRIWGKMLSDVAVVGLGVLGFIATVLASLPYYIAGFADQPADVASDFDYSGPQSLWNVLSTGGHALMALCVLAGVATVIRARMSGAKATEDPWDARTLEWSVDGGAQ
;
A
#
# COMPACT_ATOMS: atom_id res chain seq x y z
N MET A 1 -70.30 1.76 -3.76
CA MET A 1 -68.93 1.33 -3.40
C MET A 1 -68.09 1.44 -4.67
N SER A 2 -67.38 2.54 -4.83
CA SER A 2 -66.48 2.75 -5.95
C SER A 2 -65.12 2.17 -5.60
N THR A 3 -64.72 1.18 -6.39
CA THR A 3 -63.35 0.56 -6.31
C THR A 3 -62.36 1.59 -6.83
N VAL A 4 -61.48 2.04 -5.93
CA VAL A 4 -60.32 2.86 -6.26
C VAL A 4 -59.29 1.89 -6.90
N GLU A 5 -59.06 2.02 -8.20
CA GLU A 5 -57.95 1.37 -8.88
C GLU A 5 -56.63 1.99 -8.37
N VAL A 6 -55.83 1.18 -7.73
CA VAL A 6 -54.47 1.54 -7.38
C VAL A 6 -53.62 1.49 -8.66
N PRO A 7 -52.98 2.58 -9.10
CA PRO A 7 -52.13 2.54 -10.28
C PRO A 7 -51.00 1.53 -10.09
N SER A 8 -50.88 0.56 -10.99
CA SER A 8 -49.76 -0.36 -11.06
C SER A 8 -48.47 0.45 -11.16
N LEU A 9 -47.58 0.26 -10.19
CA LEU A 9 -46.22 0.82 -10.21
C LEU A 9 -45.54 0.35 -11.52
N THR A 10 -45.52 1.24 -12.48
CA THR A 10 -44.82 1.06 -13.75
C THR A 10 -43.34 0.79 -13.46
N HIS A 11 -42.78 -0.17 -14.19
CA HIS A 11 -41.39 -0.54 -14.24
C HIS A 11 -40.47 0.69 -14.07
N SER A 12 -39.58 0.64 -13.07
CA SER A 12 -38.49 1.60 -12.98
C SER A 12 -37.69 1.54 -14.28
N PRO A 13 -37.52 2.65 -15.02
CA PRO A 13 -36.73 2.66 -16.23
C PRO A 13 -35.31 2.19 -15.87
N HIS A 14 -34.73 1.36 -16.74
CA HIS A 14 -33.32 0.95 -16.58
C HIS A 14 -32.49 2.21 -16.33
N PRO A 15 -31.64 2.25 -15.28
CA PRO A 15 -30.88 3.43 -14.95
C PRO A 15 -30.05 3.84 -16.18
N THR A 16 -30.21 5.10 -16.60
CA THR A 16 -29.39 5.67 -17.67
C THR A 16 -27.92 5.67 -17.24
N ALA A 17 -26.99 5.67 -18.20
CA ALA A 17 -25.55 5.72 -17.89
C ALA A 17 -25.20 6.90 -16.98
N LEU A 18 -25.85 8.06 -17.16
CA LEU A 18 -25.73 9.24 -16.30
C LEU A 18 -26.31 8.99 -14.89
N GLY A 19 -27.43 8.28 -14.79
CA GLY A 19 -28.00 7.92 -13.48
C GLY A 19 -27.09 6.96 -12.70
N LEU A 20 -26.49 5.97 -13.38
CA LEU A 20 -25.49 5.09 -12.78
C LEU A 20 -24.23 5.87 -12.33
N ALA A 21 -23.72 6.77 -13.16
CA ALA A 21 -22.60 7.64 -12.79
C ALA A 21 -22.94 8.49 -11.55
N GLY A 22 -24.12 9.09 -11.50
CA GLY A 22 -24.60 9.85 -10.36
C GLY A 22 -24.68 9.03 -9.08
N GLU A 23 -25.15 7.79 -9.14
CA GLU A 23 -25.17 6.86 -8.00
C GLU A 23 -23.78 6.53 -7.47
N TRP A 24 -22.77 6.40 -8.35
CA TRP A 24 -21.39 6.16 -7.93
C TRP A 24 -20.77 7.44 -7.33
N LEU A 25 -21.01 8.60 -7.94
CA LEU A 25 -20.46 9.87 -7.49
C LEU A 25 -20.98 10.32 -6.11
N THR A 26 -22.24 9.99 -5.78
CA THR A 26 -22.87 10.39 -4.52
C THR A 26 -22.98 9.26 -3.50
N THR A 27 -22.31 8.15 -3.73
CA THR A 27 -22.46 6.96 -2.90
C THR A 27 -22.00 7.15 -1.46
N THR A 28 -22.78 6.62 -0.53
CA THR A 28 -22.42 6.45 0.89
C THR A 28 -22.21 4.98 1.27
N ASP A 29 -22.34 4.07 0.31
CA ASP A 29 -22.06 2.65 0.50
C ASP A 29 -20.57 2.40 0.62
N HIS A 30 -20.11 1.98 1.81
CA HIS A 30 -18.72 1.69 2.08
C HIS A 30 -18.13 0.64 1.15
N ARG A 31 -18.94 -0.34 0.68
CA ARG A 31 -18.49 -1.36 -0.28
C ARG A 31 -18.20 -0.75 -1.65
N ARG A 32 -18.99 0.25 -2.08
CA ARG A 32 -18.73 0.98 -3.34
C ARG A 32 -17.49 1.86 -3.17
N ILE A 33 -17.40 2.64 -2.09
CA ILE A 33 -16.25 3.53 -1.82
C ILE A 33 -14.94 2.73 -1.78
N GLY A 34 -14.88 1.63 -1.03
CA GLY A 34 -13.68 0.80 -0.97
C GLY A 34 -13.30 0.19 -2.32
N ARG A 35 -14.30 -0.26 -3.13
CA ARG A 35 -14.03 -0.75 -4.51
C ARG A 35 -13.47 0.35 -5.41
N MET A 36 -13.89 1.61 -5.23
CA MET A 36 -13.36 2.74 -5.99
C MET A 36 -11.88 2.97 -5.63
N PHE A 37 -11.50 2.95 -4.35
CA PHE A 37 -10.10 3.03 -3.92
C PHE A 37 -9.25 1.87 -4.48
N ILE A 38 -9.73 0.63 -4.37
CA ILE A 38 -9.03 -0.56 -4.88
C ILE A 38 -8.86 -0.49 -6.41
N GLY A 39 -9.91 -0.07 -7.12
CA GLY A 39 -9.89 0.07 -8.57
C GLY A 39 -8.92 1.16 -9.03
N GLY A 40 -8.94 2.32 -8.38
CA GLY A 40 -8.02 3.42 -8.66
C GLY A 40 -6.56 3.02 -8.34
N ALA A 41 -6.33 2.35 -7.21
CA ALA A 41 -5.00 1.82 -6.87
C ALA A 41 -4.49 0.81 -7.91
N ALA A 42 -5.37 -0.03 -8.46
CA ALA A 42 -5.01 -0.97 -9.53
C ALA A 42 -4.61 -0.24 -10.84
N VAL A 43 -5.24 0.88 -11.17
CA VAL A 43 -4.86 1.72 -12.33
C VAL A 43 -3.46 2.31 -12.10
N TRP A 44 -3.21 2.91 -10.93
CA TRP A 44 -1.89 3.47 -10.62
C TRP A 44 -0.81 2.40 -10.48
N LEU A 45 -1.14 1.21 -10.00
CA LEU A 45 -0.23 0.05 -10.00
C LEU A 45 0.16 -0.32 -11.43
N ALA A 46 -0.80 -0.43 -12.35
CA ALA A 46 -0.53 -0.71 -13.75
C ALA A 46 0.39 0.36 -14.37
N THR A 47 0.13 1.65 -14.10
CA THR A 47 0.99 2.76 -14.54
C THR A 47 2.39 2.61 -13.95
N MET A 48 2.52 2.38 -12.65
CA MET A 48 3.79 2.25 -11.95
C MET A 48 4.65 1.11 -12.53
N VAL A 49 4.08 -0.09 -12.71
CA VAL A 49 4.85 -1.25 -13.20
C VAL A 49 5.28 -1.09 -14.66
N VAL A 50 4.48 -0.39 -15.49
CA VAL A 50 4.86 -0.05 -16.87
C VAL A 50 6.02 0.94 -16.87
N VAL A 51 5.93 2.01 -16.08
CA VAL A 51 7.02 3.00 -15.96
C VAL A 51 8.29 2.35 -15.42
N SER A 52 8.19 1.49 -14.38
CA SER A 52 9.34 0.74 -13.86
C SER A 52 9.97 -0.18 -14.91
N THR A 53 9.15 -0.79 -15.79
CA THR A 53 9.66 -1.61 -16.91
C THR A 53 10.43 -0.75 -17.92
N ILE A 54 9.94 0.44 -18.25
CA ILE A 54 10.60 1.37 -19.18
C ILE A 54 11.93 1.85 -18.59
N LEU A 55 11.94 2.28 -17.31
CA LEU A 55 13.15 2.69 -16.61
C LEU A 55 14.17 1.56 -16.49
N GLY A 56 13.71 0.34 -16.22
CA GLY A 56 14.57 -0.84 -16.21
C GLY A 56 15.19 -1.10 -17.59
N ALA A 57 14.40 -0.97 -18.67
CA ALA A 57 14.89 -1.14 -20.03
C ALA A 57 15.95 -0.09 -20.41
N GLU A 58 15.76 1.17 -19.95
CA GLU A 58 16.75 2.24 -20.11
C GLU A 58 18.09 1.92 -19.47
N ARG A 59 18.08 1.24 -18.32
CA ARG A 59 19.28 0.83 -17.58
C ARG A 59 20.04 -0.35 -18.18
N ILE A 60 19.52 -1.04 -19.20
CA ILE A 60 20.17 -2.24 -19.75
C ILE A 60 21.48 -1.89 -20.45
N ALA A 61 21.52 -0.76 -21.16
CA ALA A 61 22.67 -0.29 -21.89
C ALA A 61 22.97 1.18 -21.54
N SER A 62 24.23 1.50 -21.32
CA SER A 62 24.69 2.84 -20.95
C SER A 62 24.44 3.92 -22.02
N ASP A 63 24.28 3.49 -23.27
CA ASP A 63 24.00 4.36 -24.45
C ASP A 63 22.50 4.34 -24.82
N SER A 64 21.65 3.81 -24.01
CA SER A 64 20.20 3.80 -24.24
C SER A 64 19.64 5.23 -24.30
N SER A 65 18.68 5.44 -25.18
CA SER A 65 17.99 6.72 -25.38
C SER A 65 16.48 6.55 -25.56
N LEU A 66 15.91 5.52 -24.90
CA LEU A 66 14.47 5.28 -24.93
C LEU A 66 13.70 6.39 -24.22
N VAL A 67 14.29 6.97 -23.18
CA VAL A 67 13.73 8.05 -22.38
C VAL A 67 14.61 9.28 -22.48
N PRO A 68 14.05 10.49 -22.77
CA PRO A 68 14.81 11.73 -22.70
C PRO A 68 15.43 11.92 -21.31
N ALA A 69 16.69 12.32 -21.23
CA ALA A 69 17.44 12.47 -19.98
C ALA A 69 16.70 13.35 -18.95
N ASP A 70 16.08 14.44 -19.40
CA ASP A 70 15.29 15.35 -18.56
C ASP A 70 14.05 14.68 -17.93
N SER A 71 13.58 13.58 -18.53
CA SER A 71 12.38 12.85 -18.06
C SER A 71 12.72 11.71 -17.11
N VAL A 72 13.95 11.23 -17.08
CA VAL A 72 14.37 10.06 -16.27
C VAL A 72 14.10 10.30 -14.79
N LEU A 73 14.58 11.43 -14.24
CA LEU A 73 14.39 11.77 -12.82
C LEU A 73 12.89 11.92 -12.47
N GLN A 74 12.10 12.46 -13.39
CA GLN A 74 10.66 12.62 -13.21
C GLN A 74 9.95 11.25 -13.16
N LEU A 75 10.37 10.28 -13.97
CA LEU A 75 9.80 8.95 -13.97
C LEU A 75 10.16 8.16 -12.69
N PHE A 76 11.39 8.29 -12.17
CA PHE A 76 11.77 7.72 -10.87
C PHE A 76 10.92 8.33 -9.74
N SER A 77 10.74 9.63 -9.74
CA SER A 77 9.89 10.34 -8.79
C SER A 77 8.43 9.88 -8.89
N LEU A 78 7.93 9.61 -10.11
CA LEU A 78 6.60 9.06 -10.33
C LEU A 78 6.45 7.67 -9.71
N VAL A 79 7.39 6.76 -9.96
CA VAL A 79 7.37 5.41 -9.39
C VAL A 79 7.33 5.46 -7.86
N ARG A 80 8.18 6.27 -7.22
CA ARG A 80 8.20 6.42 -5.76
C ARG A 80 6.90 7.00 -5.21
N THR A 81 6.37 8.04 -5.85
CA THR A 81 5.11 8.66 -5.43
C THR A 81 3.93 7.70 -5.61
N LEU A 82 3.86 7.00 -6.75
CA LEU A 82 2.81 6.03 -7.00
C LEU A 82 2.91 4.82 -6.07
N ALA A 83 4.10 4.32 -5.75
CA ALA A 83 4.27 3.22 -4.81
C ALA A 83 3.55 3.49 -3.48
N SER A 84 3.74 4.68 -2.90
CA SER A 84 3.15 5.07 -1.61
C SER A 84 1.72 5.57 -1.74
N PHE A 85 1.53 6.70 -2.44
CA PHE A 85 0.27 7.44 -2.50
C PHE A 85 -0.69 6.96 -3.59
N GLY A 86 -0.19 6.33 -4.64
CA GLY A 86 -1.01 5.74 -5.70
C GLY A 86 -1.46 4.31 -5.41
N VAL A 87 -0.62 3.50 -4.74
CA VAL A 87 -0.84 2.05 -4.58
C VAL A 87 -1.04 1.67 -3.12
N MET A 88 0.00 1.70 -2.27
CA MET A 88 -0.08 1.09 -0.94
C MET A 88 -1.15 1.72 -0.05
N ILE A 89 -1.17 3.04 0.09
CA ILE A 89 -2.14 3.74 0.95
C ILE A 89 -3.58 3.51 0.47
N PRO A 90 -3.96 3.81 -0.78
CA PRO A 90 -5.35 3.68 -1.21
C PRO A 90 -5.80 2.22 -1.30
N LEU A 91 -4.91 1.28 -1.61
CA LEU A 91 -5.22 -0.14 -1.68
C LEU A 91 -5.63 -0.68 -0.30
N PHE A 92 -4.86 -0.39 0.75
CA PHE A 92 -5.18 -0.83 2.10
C PHE A 92 -6.31 -0.03 2.74
N ILE A 93 -6.43 1.27 2.47
CA ILE A 93 -7.61 2.06 2.86
C ILE A 93 -8.87 1.48 2.21
N GLY A 94 -8.84 1.19 0.91
CA GLY A 94 -9.97 0.63 0.18
C GLY A 94 -10.40 -0.74 0.72
N LEU A 95 -9.43 -1.62 0.98
CA LEU A 95 -9.67 -2.92 1.59
C LEU A 95 -10.30 -2.78 2.98
N ALA A 96 -9.73 -1.91 3.82
CA ALA A 96 -10.23 -1.67 5.17
C ALA A 96 -11.64 -1.06 5.16
N ILE A 97 -11.93 -0.10 4.28
CA ILE A 97 -13.27 0.50 4.13
C ILE A 97 -14.32 -0.55 3.80
N VAL A 98 -13.99 -1.55 2.97
CA VAL A 98 -14.94 -2.63 2.63
C VAL A 98 -15.11 -3.60 3.80
N VAL A 99 -14.01 -4.07 4.38
CA VAL A 99 -14.00 -5.25 5.26
C VAL A 99 -14.26 -4.88 6.72
N VAL A 100 -13.64 -3.82 7.23
CA VAL A 100 -13.70 -3.46 8.66
C VAL A 100 -15.12 -3.24 9.17
N PRO A 101 -16.02 -2.51 8.49
CA PRO A 101 -17.39 -2.36 8.97
C PRO A 101 -18.10 -3.71 9.16
N MET A 102 -17.91 -4.65 8.23
CA MET A 102 -18.49 -6.00 8.34
C MET A 102 -17.89 -6.77 9.50
N GLN A 103 -16.61 -6.65 9.76
CA GLN A 103 -15.91 -7.32 10.86
C GLN A 103 -16.32 -6.83 12.25
N VAL A 104 -16.60 -5.53 12.38
CA VAL A 104 -17.03 -4.95 13.65
C VAL A 104 -18.55 -4.95 13.84
N GLY A 105 -19.30 -5.48 12.84
CA GLY A 105 -20.75 -5.53 12.86
C GLY A 105 -21.44 -4.18 12.65
N ALA A 106 -20.75 -3.22 12.02
CA ALA A 106 -21.31 -1.93 11.67
C ALA A 106 -22.12 -2.02 10.37
N ARG A 107 -23.27 -1.34 10.32
CA ARG A 107 -24.10 -1.24 9.10
C ARG A 107 -23.41 -0.49 7.97
N ALA A 108 -22.59 0.50 8.30
CA ALA A 108 -21.84 1.33 7.38
C ALA A 108 -20.57 1.87 8.06
N ILE A 109 -19.66 2.41 7.26
CA ILE A 109 -18.52 3.15 7.79
C ILE A 109 -18.97 4.45 8.44
N SER A 110 -18.37 4.85 9.55
CA SER A 110 -18.60 6.15 10.18
C SER A 110 -18.22 7.26 9.19
N PHE A 111 -19.03 8.32 9.13
CA PHE A 111 -18.78 9.44 8.22
C PHE A 111 -18.61 9.03 6.74
N ALA A 112 -19.48 8.19 6.20
CA ALA A 112 -19.40 7.65 4.84
C ALA A 112 -19.21 8.73 3.75
N ARG A 113 -19.80 9.93 3.92
CA ARG A 113 -19.61 11.06 3.01
C ARG A 113 -18.18 11.61 3.04
N VAL A 114 -17.54 11.60 4.21
CA VAL A 114 -16.13 12.02 4.36
C VAL A 114 -15.22 11.00 3.69
N ALA A 115 -15.49 9.70 3.83
CA ALA A 115 -14.74 8.66 3.12
C ALA A 115 -14.89 8.78 1.58
N SER A 116 -16.11 9.08 1.10
CA SER A 116 -16.37 9.31 -0.33
C SER A 116 -15.63 10.56 -0.84
N LEU A 117 -15.70 11.69 -0.10
CA LEU A 117 -14.92 12.88 -0.40
C LEU A 117 -13.42 12.57 -0.44
N GLY A 118 -12.94 11.76 0.51
CA GLY A 118 -11.56 11.31 0.58
C GLY A 118 -11.11 10.61 -0.70
N PHE A 119 -11.96 9.75 -1.26
CA PHE A 119 -11.67 9.12 -2.54
C PHE A 119 -11.50 10.12 -3.68
N TYR A 120 -12.40 11.09 -3.82
CA TYR A 120 -12.33 12.06 -4.92
C TYR A 120 -11.14 13.00 -4.79
N LEU A 121 -10.84 13.46 -3.57
CA LEU A 121 -9.63 14.28 -3.32
C LEU A 121 -8.36 13.50 -3.69
N TRP A 122 -8.27 12.23 -3.28
CA TRP A 122 -7.17 11.37 -3.63
C TRP A 122 -7.07 11.13 -5.15
N LEU A 123 -8.20 10.84 -5.82
CA LEU A 123 -8.22 10.57 -7.25
C LEU A 123 -7.80 11.81 -8.07
N ILE A 124 -8.34 12.97 -7.75
CA ILE A 124 -7.97 14.23 -8.40
C ILE A 124 -6.51 14.54 -8.10
N GLY A 125 -6.09 14.44 -6.83
CA GLY A 125 -4.72 14.73 -6.42
C GLY A 125 -3.70 13.82 -7.12
N SER A 126 -3.95 12.52 -7.16
CA SER A 126 -3.06 11.57 -7.86
C SER A 126 -3.05 11.79 -9.37
N GLY A 127 -4.17 12.17 -9.98
CA GLY A 127 -4.23 12.56 -11.39
C GLY A 127 -3.41 13.83 -11.68
N LEU A 128 -3.47 14.83 -10.80
CA LEU A 128 -2.65 16.05 -10.93
C LEU A 128 -1.15 15.75 -10.79
N ILE A 129 -0.75 14.84 -9.86
CA ILE A 129 0.63 14.38 -9.73
C ILE A 129 1.13 13.79 -11.04
N VAL A 130 0.39 12.84 -11.61
CA VAL A 130 0.77 12.19 -12.88
C VAL A 130 0.82 13.21 -14.01
N GLY A 131 -0.14 14.12 -14.10
CA GLY A 131 -0.18 15.19 -15.11
C GLY A 131 1.01 16.16 -14.98
N ALA A 132 1.35 16.56 -13.76
CA ALA A 132 2.47 17.45 -13.48
C ALA A 132 3.81 16.81 -13.90
N ILE A 133 4.03 15.56 -13.50
CA ILE A 133 5.24 14.81 -13.86
C ILE A 133 5.33 14.58 -15.36
N ALA A 134 4.22 14.23 -16.01
CA ALA A 134 4.18 14.09 -17.47
C ALA A 134 4.47 15.39 -18.20
N ALA A 135 4.23 16.55 -17.57
CA ALA A 135 4.54 17.88 -18.07
C ALA A 135 5.88 18.43 -17.53
N ASN A 136 6.80 17.54 -17.12
CA ASN A 136 8.14 17.84 -16.62
C ASN A 136 8.15 18.71 -15.36
N GLY A 137 7.31 18.37 -14.39
CA GLY A 137 7.32 19.00 -13.05
C GLY A 137 7.14 17.98 -11.94
N GLY A 138 8.09 17.89 -11.02
CA GLY A 138 8.06 16.93 -9.92
C GLY A 138 8.96 17.33 -8.76
N PRO A 139 9.17 16.46 -7.77
CA PRO A 139 9.98 16.78 -6.61
C PRO A 139 11.46 16.97 -6.92
N GLY A 140 11.93 16.53 -8.09
CA GLY A 140 13.27 16.78 -8.62
C GLY A 140 13.42 18.08 -9.42
N GLY A 141 12.39 18.95 -9.42
CA GLY A 141 12.40 20.21 -10.18
C GLY A 141 11.73 20.11 -11.54
N GLY A 142 12.22 20.87 -12.51
CA GLY A 142 11.67 20.97 -13.87
C GLY A 142 10.87 22.25 -14.09
N ASN A 143 9.73 22.18 -14.79
CA ASN A 143 8.86 23.31 -15.05
C ASN A 143 8.21 23.83 -13.76
N ALA A 144 8.51 25.06 -13.35
CA ALA A 144 8.09 25.65 -12.08
C ALA A 144 6.56 25.57 -11.85
N GLN A 145 5.74 25.85 -12.84
CA GLN A 145 4.28 25.77 -12.73
C GLN A 145 3.80 24.32 -12.51
N MET A 146 4.49 23.37 -13.13
CA MET A 146 4.17 21.94 -12.99
C MET A 146 4.65 21.41 -11.64
N VAL A 147 5.74 21.94 -11.09
CA VAL A 147 6.16 21.65 -9.70
C VAL A 147 5.12 22.14 -8.70
N ASP A 148 4.58 23.34 -8.87
CA ASP A 148 3.45 23.84 -8.04
C ASP A 148 2.24 22.89 -8.17
N LEU A 149 1.91 22.45 -9.39
CA LEU A 149 0.81 21.53 -9.63
C LEU A 149 1.04 20.15 -8.96
N TYR A 150 2.29 19.65 -8.97
CA TYR A 150 2.67 18.44 -8.25
C TYR A 150 2.45 18.58 -6.74
N LEU A 151 2.87 19.68 -6.14
CA LEU A 151 2.70 19.96 -4.71
C LEU A 151 1.21 20.05 -4.33
N ILE A 152 0.39 20.71 -5.14
CA ILE A 152 -1.07 20.77 -4.97
C ILE A 152 -1.67 19.35 -5.09
N GLY A 153 -1.29 18.59 -6.10
CA GLY A 153 -1.75 17.22 -6.29
C GLY A 153 -1.42 16.32 -5.11
N LEU A 154 -0.21 16.44 -4.57
CA LEU A 154 0.23 15.69 -3.41
C LEU A 154 -0.55 16.09 -2.15
N ALA A 155 -0.76 17.39 -1.92
CA ALA A 155 -1.57 17.89 -0.82
C ALA A 155 -3.02 17.37 -0.88
N LEU A 156 -3.65 17.38 -2.06
CA LEU A 156 -5.00 16.83 -2.24
C LEU A 156 -5.05 15.32 -1.98
N SER A 157 -4.04 14.57 -2.45
CA SER A 157 -3.94 13.12 -2.19
C SER A 157 -3.83 12.83 -0.70
N ILE A 158 -3.04 13.61 0.02
CA ILE A 158 -2.91 13.53 1.49
C ILE A 158 -4.22 13.85 2.19
N LEU A 159 -4.89 14.93 1.82
CA LEU A 159 -6.19 15.29 2.38
C LEU A 159 -7.22 14.18 2.14
N GLY A 160 -7.18 13.55 0.97
CA GLY A 160 -8.01 12.38 0.65
C GLY A 160 -7.75 11.19 1.57
N ALA A 161 -6.48 10.85 1.79
CA ALA A 161 -6.07 9.78 2.69
C ALA A 161 -6.44 10.09 4.16
N LEU A 162 -6.27 11.34 4.61
CA LEU A 162 -6.69 11.80 5.94
C LEU A 162 -8.20 11.65 6.14
N ALA A 163 -9.01 12.10 5.19
CA ALA A 163 -10.47 12.00 5.26
C ALA A 163 -10.94 10.54 5.37
N ALA A 164 -10.37 9.64 4.57
CA ALA A 164 -10.65 8.22 4.65
C ALA A 164 -10.19 7.60 5.98
N SER A 165 -9.01 8.02 6.48
CA SER A 165 -8.47 7.54 7.76
C SER A 165 -9.31 7.96 8.95
N VAL A 166 -9.87 9.19 8.97
CA VAL A 166 -10.84 9.63 9.99
C VAL A 166 -12.04 8.69 10.05
N SER A 167 -12.57 8.33 8.88
CA SER A 167 -13.74 7.45 8.79
C SER A 167 -13.42 6.04 9.29
N LEU A 168 -12.29 5.47 8.94
CA LEU A 168 -11.83 4.16 9.41
C LEU A 168 -11.56 4.16 10.92
N PHE A 169 -10.80 5.13 11.41
CA PHE A 169 -10.46 5.27 12.82
C PHE A 169 -11.73 5.37 13.69
N SER A 170 -12.66 6.24 13.29
CA SER A 170 -13.93 6.41 14.00
C SER A 170 -14.77 5.13 13.95
N THR A 171 -14.81 4.42 12.83
CA THR A 171 -15.59 3.17 12.68
C THR A 171 -15.12 2.12 13.69
N VAL A 172 -13.81 1.88 13.77
CA VAL A 172 -13.27 0.89 14.68
C VAL A 172 -13.50 1.29 16.15
N LEU A 173 -13.42 2.58 16.48
CA LEU A 173 -13.58 3.02 17.88
C LEU A 173 -15.03 3.12 18.33
N THR A 174 -15.97 3.48 17.46
CA THR A 174 -17.32 3.89 17.88
C THR A 174 -18.46 3.03 17.32
N ALA A 175 -18.22 2.28 16.22
CA ALA A 175 -19.29 1.57 15.53
C ALA A 175 -19.27 0.05 15.73
N ARG A 176 -18.54 -0.44 16.74
CA ARG A 176 -18.56 -1.89 17.08
C ARG A 176 -19.93 -2.32 17.57
N THR A 177 -20.32 -3.55 17.19
CA THR A 177 -21.56 -4.16 17.68
C THR A 177 -21.58 -4.25 19.21
N ALA A 178 -22.77 -4.22 19.78
CA ALA A 178 -22.96 -4.32 21.22
C ALA A 178 -22.31 -5.60 21.78
N GLY A 179 -21.55 -5.48 22.84
CA GLY A 179 -20.81 -6.59 23.46
C GLY A 179 -19.41 -6.85 22.91
N MET A 180 -19.02 -6.24 21.79
CA MET A 180 -17.65 -6.34 21.25
C MET A 180 -16.76 -5.26 21.89
N SER A 181 -15.86 -5.67 22.78
CA SER A 181 -14.80 -4.78 23.26
C SER A 181 -13.76 -4.53 22.18
N LEU A 182 -12.92 -3.49 22.32
CA LEU A 182 -11.83 -3.27 21.38
C LEU A 182 -10.84 -4.44 21.37
N ALA A 183 -10.62 -5.09 22.51
CA ALA A 183 -9.76 -6.26 22.61
C ALA A 183 -10.28 -7.45 21.79
N ASP A 184 -11.59 -7.54 21.53
CA ASP A 184 -12.20 -8.63 20.77
C ASP A 184 -12.26 -8.35 19.26
N ALA A 185 -11.96 -7.11 18.83
CA ALA A 185 -12.03 -6.71 17.43
C ALA A 185 -11.06 -7.52 16.56
N PRO A 186 -11.44 -7.96 15.34
CA PRO A 186 -10.58 -8.72 14.42
C PRO A 186 -9.24 -8.04 14.16
N MET A 187 -8.21 -8.81 13.75
CA MET A 187 -6.86 -8.27 13.60
C MET A 187 -6.73 -7.30 12.44
N LEU A 188 -7.50 -7.47 11.37
CA LEU A 188 -7.57 -6.48 10.29
C LEU A 188 -8.19 -5.16 10.78
N ALA A 189 -9.22 -5.21 11.64
CA ALA A 189 -9.77 -4.00 12.25
C ALA A 189 -8.74 -3.31 13.15
N TRP A 190 -7.98 -4.07 13.96
CA TRP A 190 -6.87 -3.55 14.77
C TRP A 190 -5.76 -2.93 13.93
N SER A 191 -5.28 -3.63 12.92
CA SER A 191 -4.22 -3.11 12.05
C SER A 191 -4.67 -1.90 11.25
N SER A 192 -5.95 -1.87 10.84
CA SER A 192 -6.55 -0.70 10.19
C SER A 192 -6.67 0.50 11.13
N LEU A 193 -6.99 0.26 12.42
CA LEU A 193 -6.98 1.30 13.45
C LEU A 193 -5.59 1.89 13.64
N VAL A 194 -4.57 1.03 13.77
CA VAL A 194 -3.17 1.44 13.92
C VAL A 194 -2.70 2.20 12.66
N GLY A 195 -2.98 1.69 11.46
CA GLY A 195 -2.62 2.34 10.21
C GLY A 195 -3.31 3.69 10.03
N ALA A 196 -4.62 3.77 10.31
CA ALA A 196 -5.36 5.03 10.24
C ALA A 196 -4.84 6.06 11.26
N ALA A 197 -4.58 5.65 12.52
CA ALA A 197 -3.97 6.51 13.52
C ALA A 197 -2.60 7.05 13.07
N ALA A 198 -1.79 6.16 12.51
CA ALA A 198 -0.48 6.51 11.99
C ALA A 198 -0.56 7.54 10.86
N LEU A 199 -1.47 7.37 9.90
CA LEU A 199 -1.69 8.34 8.83
C LEU A 199 -2.20 9.68 9.37
N LEU A 200 -3.11 9.66 10.35
CA LEU A 200 -3.63 10.88 10.99
C LEU A 200 -2.57 11.66 11.77
N LEU A 201 -1.52 11.01 12.23
CA LEU A 201 -0.43 11.66 12.96
C LEU A 201 0.73 12.12 12.04
N THR A 202 0.99 11.41 10.94
CA THR A 202 2.12 11.72 10.04
C THR A 202 1.74 12.63 8.88
N LEU A 203 0.63 12.39 8.23
CA LEU A 203 0.27 13.14 7.02
C LEU A 203 0.02 14.63 7.25
N PRO A 204 -0.50 15.10 8.41
CA PRO A 204 -0.56 16.54 8.68
C PRO A 204 0.82 17.20 8.76
N VAL A 205 1.84 16.49 9.27
CA VAL A 205 3.24 16.99 9.29
C VAL A 205 3.74 17.14 7.87
N MET A 206 3.51 16.14 7.03
CA MET A 206 3.86 16.20 5.61
C MET A 206 3.11 17.33 4.88
N LEU A 207 1.82 17.50 5.15
CA LEU A 207 1.04 18.59 4.56
C LEU A 207 1.61 19.96 4.94
N GLY A 208 2.02 20.14 6.20
CA GLY A 208 2.74 21.33 6.65
C GLY A 208 4.04 21.57 5.87
N THR A 209 4.84 20.52 5.66
CA THR A 209 6.07 20.60 4.87
C THR A 209 5.79 20.96 3.41
N ILE A 210 4.74 20.39 2.81
CA ILE A 210 4.32 20.74 1.44
C ILE A 210 3.93 22.22 1.33
N ILE A 211 3.19 22.74 2.30
CA ILE A 211 2.79 24.16 2.30
C ILE A 211 4.06 25.05 2.36
N PHE A 212 5.01 24.74 3.23
CA PHE A 212 6.27 25.49 3.31
C PHE A 212 7.07 25.37 2.01
N ALA A 213 7.19 24.17 1.44
CA ALA A 213 7.90 23.96 0.18
C ALA A 213 7.21 24.72 -0.98
N ALA A 214 5.89 24.71 -1.04
CA ALA A 214 5.12 25.44 -2.06
C ALA A 214 5.31 26.95 -1.95
N VAL A 215 5.29 27.52 -0.73
CA VAL A 215 5.55 28.95 -0.51
C VAL A 215 6.98 29.31 -0.89
N ASP A 216 7.97 28.48 -0.50
CA ASP A 216 9.37 28.67 -0.84
C ASP A 216 9.59 28.66 -2.36
N HIS A 217 9.03 27.67 -3.04
CA HIS A 217 9.11 27.53 -4.48
C HIS A 217 8.42 28.67 -5.22
N HIS A 218 7.17 28.99 -4.85
CA HIS A 218 6.37 30.01 -5.55
C HIS A 218 6.96 31.44 -5.43
N TYR A 219 7.57 31.77 -4.29
CA TYR A 219 8.18 33.09 -4.04
C TYR A 219 9.69 33.10 -4.27
N GLU A 220 10.25 32.08 -4.92
CA GLU A 220 11.68 31.95 -5.22
C GLU A 220 12.59 32.14 -3.99
N ARG A 221 12.11 31.68 -2.83
CA ARG A 221 12.88 31.70 -1.59
C ARG A 221 13.76 30.46 -1.51
N LEU A 222 14.82 30.52 -0.75
CA LEU A 222 15.76 29.41 -0.58
C LEU A 222 15.74 28.79 0.83
N ALA A 223 14.73 29.08 1.62
CA ALA A 223 14.65 28.58 2.99
C ALA A 223 14.56 27.04 3.05
N PHE A 224 13.92 26.41 2.05
CA PHE A 224 13.84 24.97 1.87
C PHE A 224 14.65 24.47 0.66
N GLY A 225 15.59 25.27 0.14
CA GLY A 225 16.43 24.91 -0.99
C GLY A 225 15.80 25.10 -2.37
N GLY A 226 14.67 25.82 -2.48
CA GLY A 226 13.99 26.06 -3.75
C GLY A 226 13.61 24.77 -4.45
N ASN A 227 13.76 24.70 -5.78
CA ASN A 227 13.45 23.50 -6.57
C ASN A 227 14.27 22.26 -6.17
N GLU A 228 15.54 22.44 -5.82
CA GLU A 228 16.42 21.32 -5.45
C GLU A 228 16.13 20.79 -4.05
N GLY A 229 15.53 21.61 -3.19
CA GLY A 229 15.21 21.25 -1.82
C GLY A 229 13.95 20.40 -1.66
N ILE A 230 13.03 20.39 -2.63
CA ILE A 230 11.74 19.71 -2.51
C ILE A 230 11.92 18.22 -2.22
N MET A 231 12.80 17.53 -2.95
CA MET A 231 13.04 16.11 -2.72
C MET A 231 13.66 15.84 -1.34
N THR A 232 14.53 16.71 -0.87
CA THR A 232 15.14 16.60 0.45
C THR A 232 14.10 16.73 1.57
N TRP A 233 13.16 17.67 1.44
CA TRP A 233 12.13 17.93 2.47
C TRP A 233 10.94 17.00 2.40
N LEU A 234 10.56 16.49 1.21
CA LEU A 234 9.43 15.61 1.02
C LEU A 234 9.81 14.14 0.84
N GLY A 235 11.05 13.84 0.48
CA GLY A 235 11.51 12.49 0.17
C GLY A 235 11.33 11.49 1.31
N TRP A 236 11.37 11.96 2.57
CA TRP A 236 11.12 11.12 3.73
C TRP A 236 9.75 10.42 3.71
N ALA A 237 8.76 10.97 3.02
CA ALA A 237 7.43 10.38 2.92
C ALA A 237 7.33 9.25 1.89
N PHE A 238 8.28 9.13 0.98
CA PHE A 238 8.31 8.11 -0.08
C PHE A 238 9.27 6.97 0.23
N THR A 239 10.24 7.23 1.07
CA THR A 239 11.19 6.26 1.58
C THR A 239 10.88 6.00 3.04
N GLN A 240 11.55 5.17 3.68
CA GLN A 240 11.30 4.74 5.03
C GLN A 240 11.51 5.80 6.10
N PRO A 241 11.20 5.52 7.33
CA PRO A 241 10.52 4.34 7.89
C PRO A 241 9.00 4.35 7.72
N GLN A 242 8.42 5.42 7.20
CA GLN A 242 6.98 5.63 7.09
C GLN A 242 6.28 4.66 6.14
N THR A 243 6.98 4.12 5.14
CA THR A 243 6.43 3.07 4.28
C THR A 243 6.02 1.83 5.05
N PHE A 244 6.62 1.55 6.21
CA PHE A 244 6.22 0.43 7.06
C PHE A 244 4.86 0.61 7.69
N ILE A 245 4.43 1.85 7.90
CA ILE A 245 3.10 2.17 8.42
C ILE A 245 2.02 1.71 7.44
N TYR A 246 2.29 1.78 6.13
CA TYR A 246 1.35 1.38 5.10
C TYR A 246 1.11 -0.13 5.08
N VAL A 247 2.08 -0.91 5.55
CA VAL A 247 2.01 -2.37 5.55
C VAL A 247 1.41 -2.97 6.82
N VAL A 248 1.15 -2.19 7.86
CA VAL A 248 0.54 -2.71 9.10
C VAL A 248 -0.77 -3.43 8.78
N VAL A 249 -1.58 -2.92 7.86
CA VAL A 249 -2.84 -3.55 7.43
C VAL A 249 -2.59 -4.91 6.79
N ALA A 250 -1.51 -5.09 6.04
CA ALA A 250 -1.13 -6.37 5.45
C ALA A 250 -0.94 -7.47 6.50
N LEU A 251 -0.36 -7.12 7.66
CA LEU A 251 -0.20 -8.06 8.76
C LEU A 251 -1.53 -8.42 9.42
N GLY A 252 -2.47 -7.49 9.46
CA GLY A 252 -3.84 -7.76 9.89
C GLY A 252 -4.55 -8.76 8.99
N VAL A 253 -4.33 -8.66 7.67
CA VAL A 253 -4.84 -9.65 6.69
C VAL A 253 -4.31 -11.04 6.99
N LEU A 254 -2.99 -11.18 7.17
CA LEU A 254 -2.37 -12.47 7.53
C LEU A 254 -2.91 -12.99 8.85
N ALA A 255 -2.99 -12.14 9.87
CA ALA A 255 -3.41 -12.52 11.22
C ALA A 255 -4.89 -12.97 11.28
N ASP A 256 -5.76 -12.45 10.43
CA ASP A 256 -7.16 -12.92 10.34
C ASP A 256 -7.30 -14.19 9.48
N MET A 257 -6.53 -14.34 8.40
CA MET A 257 -6.60 -15.54 7.56
C MET A 257 -5.99 -16.77 8.24
N THR A 258 -4.93 -16.58 9.02
CA THR A 258 -4.18 -17.72 9.62
C THR A 258 -5.03 -18.59 10.53
N PRO A 259 -5.82 -18.06 11.48
CA PRO A 259 -6.69 -18.89 12.33
C PRO A 259 -7.75 -19.66 11.53
N VAL A 260 -8.29 -19.06 10.47
CA VAL A 260 -9.26 -19.71 9.58
C VAL A 260 -8.61 -20.90 8.86
N MET A 261 -7.45 -20.69 8.26
CA MET A 261 -6.69 -21.73 7.58
C MET A 261 -6.22 -22.80 8.56
N ALA A 262 -5.75 -22.41 9.74
CA ALA A 262 -5.28 -23.31 10.79
C ALA A 262 -6.40 -24.08 11.50
N ARG A 263 -7.66 -23.65 11.33
CA ARG A 263 -8.84 -24.16 12.10
C ARG A 263 -8.59 -24.14 13.60
N ALA A 264 -7.94 -23.10 14.08
CA ALA A 264 -7.56 -22.89 15.46
C ALA A 264 -7.87 -21.45 15.89
N LYS A 265 -8.06 -21.23 17.18
CA LYS A 265 -8.11 -19.86 17.73
C LYS A 265 -6.74 -19.21 17.59
N GLN A 266 -6.70 -17.90 17.38
CA GLN A 266 -5.46 -17.14 17.36
C GLN A 266 -4.73 -17.28 18.70
N PRO A 267 -3.55 -17.97 18.75
CA PRO A 267 -2.79 -18.05 19.96
C PRO A 267 -2.15 -16.70 20.27
N LEU A 268 -1.91 -16.45 21.56
CA LEU A 268 -1.19 -15.24 22.01
C LEU A 268 -1.69 -13.94 21.34
N ARG A 269 -3.01 -13.77 21.26
CA ARG A 269 -3.65 -12.61 20.62
C ARG A 269 -3.04 -11.27 21.08
N GLY A 270 -2.73 -11.13 22.38
CA GLY A 270 -2.05 -9.94 22.91
C GLY A 270 -0.69 -9.69 22.29
N ALA A 271 0.07 -10.75 21.96
CA ALA A 271 1.35 -10.61 21.28
C ALA A 271 1.17 -10.09 19.84
N VAL A 272 0.13 -10.52 19.12
CA VAL A 272 -0.18 -9.96 17.78
C VAL A 272 -0.42 -8.45 17.87
N VAL A 273 -1.24 -8.00 18.85
CA VAL A 273 -1.52 -6.56 19.05
C VAL A 273 -0.24 -5.80 19.41
N ILE A 274 0.63 -6.37 20.25
CA ILE A 274 1.93 -5.80 20.59
C ILE A 274 2.79 -5.70 19.30
N GLY A 275 2.83 -6.76 18.49
CA GLY A 275 3.56 -6.78 17.22
C GLY A 275 3.11 -5.67 16.27
N LEU A 276 1.79 -5.51 16.09
CA LEU A 276 1.22 -4.41 15.30
C LEU A 276 1.58 -3.02 15.89
N GLY A 277 1.59 -2.90 17.21
CA GLY A 277 2.00 -1.68 17.89
C GLY A 277 3.48 -1.35 17.71
N LEU A 278 4.36 -2.36 17.75
CA LEU A 278 5.81 -2.16 17.55
C LEU A 278 6.15 -1.64 16.15
N ILE A 279 5.39 -2.02 15.13
CA ILE A 279 5.58 -1.45 13.77
C ILE A 279 5.32 0.05 13.78
N SER A 280 4.41 0.54 14.62
CA SER A 280 4.10 1.96 14.74
C SER A 280 5.26 2.80 15.32
N THR A 281 6.32 2.18 15.87
CA THR A 281 7.50 2.94 16.32
C THR A 281 8.19 3.66 15.17
N ALA A 282 8.08 3.15 13.94
CA ALA A 282 8.52 3.85 12.72
C ALA A 282 7.86 5.23 12.55
N LEU A 283 6.65 5.42 13.10
CA LEU A 283 5.92 6.68 13.09
C LEU A 283 6.69 7.82 13.77
N VAL A 284 7.32 7.55 14.91
CA VAL A 284 8.04 8.58 15.68
C VAL A 284 9.23 9.10 14.87
N GLY A 285 9.93 8.23 14.15
CA GLY A 285 11.00 8.61 13.23
C GLY A 285 10.51 9.51 12.10
N THR A 286 9.35 9.20 11.54
CA THR A 286 8.70 10.00 10.51
C THR A 286 8.39 11.41 10.99
N VAL A 287 7.74 11.55 12.14
CA VAL A 287 7.33 12.85 12.67
C VAL A 287 8.53 13.67 13.16
N SER A 288 9.51 13.03 13.76
CA SER A 288 10.70 13.72 14.29
C SER A 288 11.70 14.11 13.21
N GLN A 289 11.62 13.51 12.01
CA GLN A 289 12.56 13.71 10.89
C GLN A 289 14.04 13.54 11.31
N THR A 290 14.29 12.68 12.29
CA THR A 290 15.65 12.41 12.78
C THR A 290 16.37 11.41 11.89
N SER A 291 17.71 11.49 11.84
CA SER A 291 18.50 10.46 11.17
C SER A 291 18.29 9.10 11.85
N HIS A 292 18.17 8.06 11.04
CA HIS A 292 18.00 6.68 11.49
C HIS A 292 19.18 5.81 11.12
N SER A 293 20.24 6.40 10.59
CA SER A 293 21.46 5.68 10.25
C SER A 293 22.19 5.25 11.51
N PHE A 294 22.79 4.07 11.46
CA PHE A 294 23.66 3.55 12.50
C PHE A 294 25.11 3.65 12.04
N ASP A 295 25.88 4.44 12.76
CA ASP A 295 27.32 4.53 12.63
C ASP A 295 28.00 3.88 13.84
N TRP A 296 28.81 2.85 13.59
CA TRP A 296 29.61 2.23 14.65
C TRP A 296 31.06 2.70 14.67
N SER A 297 31.36 3.78 13.97
CA SER A 297 32.61 4.52 14.16
C SER A 297 32.55 5.39 15.43
N GLY A 298 33.68 5.91 15.88
CA GLY A 298 33.73 6.85 16.99
C GLY A 298 33.66 6.22 18.40
N SER A 299 33.34 7.05 19.39
CA SER A 299 33.29 6.67 20.80
C SER A 299 32.07 5.81 21.14
N LEU A 300 32.06 5.11 22.28
CA LEU A 300 30.91 4.36 22.76
C LEU A 300 29.62 5.21 22.87
N THR A 301 29.79 6.46 23.25
CA THR A 301 28.67 7.42 23.35
C THR A 301 28.08 7.74 21.98
N ASP A 302 28.93 7.93 20.97
CA ASP A 302 28.46 8.21 19.59
C ASP A 302 27.76 7.01 18.99
N LYS A 303 28.31 5.80 19.18
CA LYS A 303 27.66 4.53 18.81
C LYS A 303 26.29 4.38 19.45
N ALA A 304 26.16 4.67 20.76
CA ALA A 304 24.88 4.60 21.45
C ALA A 304 23.88 5.64 20.93
N LYS A 305 24.31 6.86 20.63
CA LYS A 305 23.46 7.93 20.07
C LYS A 305 22.89 7.57 18.69
N SER A 306 23.68 6.95 17.82
CA SER A 306 23.21 6.50 16.50
C SER A 306 22.40 5.21 16.59
N PHE A 307 22.77 4.27 17.48
CA PHE A 307 22.08 2.98 17.63
C PHE A 307 20.64 3.13 18.16
N VAL A 308 20.38 4.04 19.10
CA VAL A 308 19.04 4.16 19.69
C VAL A 308 17.96 4.52 18.65
N PRO A 309 18.09 5.59 17.85
CA PRO A 309 17.12 5.88 16.80
C PRO A 309 17.08 4.78 15.72
N TYR A 310 18.23 4.21 15.34
CA TYR A 310 18.27 3.09 14.42
C TYR A 310 17.44 1.90 14.93
N ALA A 311 17.62 1.49 16.19
CA ALA A 311 16.89 0.38 16.78
C ALA A 311 15.39 0.67 16.89
N LEU A 312 15.02 1.89 17.31
CA LEU A 312 13.63 2.30 17.45
C LEU A 312 12.86 2.28 16.11
N TYR A 313 13.51 2.72 15.04
CA TYR A 313 12.82 2.97 13.77
C TYR A 313 13.02 1.87 12.72
N ASN A 314 14.01 0.99 12.89
CA ASN A 314 14.25 -0.13 11.98
C ASN A 314 14.10 -1.49 12.66
N LEU A 315 14.71 -1.71 13.84
CA LEU A 315 14.71 -3.01 14.49
C LEU A 315 13.40 -3.32 15.23
N LEU A 316 12.79 -2.35 15.92
CA LEU A 316 11.51 -2.59 16.61
C LEU A 316 10.36 -2.88 15.64
N PRO A 317 10.18 -2.17 14.51
CA PRO A 317 9.20 -2.55 13.50
C PRO A 317 9.43 -3.96 12.96
N LEU A 318 10.67 -4.34 12.70
CA LEU A 318 11.03 -5.69 12.26
C LEU A 318 10.70 -6.74 13.32
N LEU A 319 11.00 -6.46 14.60
CA LEU A 319 10.61 -7.32 15.71
C LEU A 319 9.08 -7.48 15.79
N GLY A 320 8.33 -6.40 15.57
CA GLY A 320 6.87 -6.43 15.51
C GLY A 320 6.35 -7.38 14.44
N LEU A 321 6.91 -7.32 13.24
CA LEU A 321 6.59 -8.23 12.15
C LEU A 321 6.94 -9.68 12.51
N VAL A 322 8.12 -9.94 13.07
CA VAL A 322 8.55 -11.28 13.50
C VAL A 322 7.59 -11.85 14.55
N ILE A 323 7.12 -11.06 15.49
CA ILE A 323 6.13 -11.49 16.50
C ILE A 323 4.82 -11.92 15.82
N VAL A 324 4.32 -11.15 14.85
CA VAL A 324 3.10 -11.51 14.12
C VAL A 324 3.31 -12.82 13.34
N LEU A 325 4.44 -12.98 12.66
CA LEU A 325 4.78 -14.24 11.94
C LEU A 325 4.91 -15.42 12.89
N ALA A 326 5.57 -15.25 14.03
CA ALA A 326 5.72 -16.31 15.03
C ALA A 326 4.37 -16.78 15.58
N THR A 327 3.47 -15.84 15.88
CA THR A 327 2.10 -16.17 16.35
C THR A 327 1.26 -16.84 15.25
N ALA A 328 1.43 -16.43 13.98
CA ALA A 328 0.81 -17.11 12.84
C ALA A 328 1.32 -18.54 12.69
N LEU A 329 2.63 -18.75 12.80
CA LEU A 329 3.24 -20.09 12.77
C LEU A 329 2.74 -20.97 13.94
N LEU A 330 2.65 -20.41 15.14
CA LEU A 330 2.08 -21.12 16.30
C LEU A 330 0.62 -21.53 16.06
N ALA A 331 -0.20 -20.70 15.41
CA ALA A 331 -1.56 -21.06 15.05
C ALA A 331 -1.59 -22.27 14.08
N VAL A 332 -0.70 -22.29 13.09
CA VAL A 332 -0.59 -23.39 12.13
C VAL A 332 -0.16 -24.69 12.82
N ILE A 333 0.85 -24.64 13.69
CA ILE A 333 1.38 -25.82 14.40
C ILE A 333 0.36 -26.38 15.40
N SER A 334 -0.37 -25.50 16.09
CA SER A 334 -1.35 -25.92 17.12
C SER A 334 -2.69 -26.37 16.54
N GLY A 335 -2.96 -26.07 15.28
CA GLY A 335 -4.20 -26.35 14.60
C GLY A 335 -4.20 -27.62 13.75
N LYS A 336 -5.24 -27.73 12.93
CA LYS A 336 -5.35 -28.75 11.87
C LYS A 336 -5.44 -28.02 10.52
N PRO A 337 -4.32 -27.53 9.98
CA PRO A 337 -4.34 -26.60 8.86
C PRO A 337 -4.98 -27.23 7.61
N LYS A 338 -5.91 -26.50 7.02
CA LYS A 338 -6.41 -26.74 5.68
C LYS A 338 -6.05 -25.52 4.85
N ILE A 339 -5.02 -25.68 4.03
CA ILE A 339 -4.53 -24.59 3.20
C ILE A 339 -5.64 -24.12 2.26
N ILE A 340 -5.94 -22.82 2.29
CA ILE A 340 -6.87 -22.15 1.40
C ILE A 340 -6.08 -21.33 0.37
N ALA A 341 -6.57 -21.25 -0.86
CA ALA A 341 -5.87 -20.56 -1.94
C ALA A 341 -5.46 -19.11 -1.61
N PRO A 342 -6.30 -18.27 -0.96
CA PRO A 342 -5.94 -16.90 -0.60
C PRO A 342 -4.76 -16.77 0.36
N PHE A 343 -4.48 -17.78 1.17
CA PHE A 343 -3.37 -17.74 2.13
C PHE A 343 -2.00 -17.71 1.44
N PHE A 344 -1.88 -18.37 0.28
CA PHE A 344 -0.61 -18.45 -0.46
C PHE A 344 -0.04 -17.06 -0.82
N PRO A 345 -0.73 -16.24 -1.63
CA PRO A 345 -0.20 -14.92 -1.99
C PRO A 345 -0.05 -14.01 -0.76
N THR A 346 -0.89 -14.15 0.26
CA THR A 346 -0.76 -13.39 1.51
C THR A 346 0.53 -13.73 2.24
N ALA A 347 0.84 -15.02 2.42
CA ALA A 347 2.06 -15.45 3.11
C ALA A 347 3.32 -15.07 2.33
N LEU A 348 3.32 -15.26 1.00
CA LEU A 348 4.43 -14.85 0.12
C LEU A 348 4.63 -13.33 0.18
N GLY A 349 3.54 -12.55 0.12
CA GLY A 349 3.59 -11.09 0.21
C GLY A 349 4.17 -10.58 1.54
N VAL A 350 3.77 -11.17 2.67
CA VAL A 350 4.35 -10.80 3.98
C VAL A 350 5.82 -11.18 4.06
N GLY A 351 6.23 -12.31 3.47
CA GLY A 351 7.66 -12.68 3.34
C GLY A 351 8.45 -11.64 2.55
N MET A 352 7.88 -11.08 1.47
CA MET A 352 8.49 -9.99 0.71
C MET A 352 8.59 -8.70 1.52
N ILE A 353 7.56 -8.35 2.28
CA ILE A 353 7.57 -7.20 3.19
C ILE A 353 8.68 -7.37 4.23
N MET A 354 8.85 -8.56 4.78
CA MET A 354 9.94 -8.85 5.71
C MET A 354 11.31 -8.64 5.05
N THR A 355 11.48 -9.09 3.81
CA THR A 355 12.72 -8.89 3.03
C THR A 355 13.00 -7.41 2.80
N ALA A 356 11.96 -6.61 2.49
CA ALA A 356 12.08 -5.17 2.36
C ALA A 356 12.53 -4.51 3.66
N MET A 357 11.93 -4.88 4.79
CA MET A 357 12.27 -4.31 6.10
C MET A 357 13.69 -4.70 6.56
N LEU A 358 14.11 -5.94 6.26
CA LEU A 358 15.49 -6.37 6.51
C LEU A 358 16.49 -5.61 5.64
N GLY A 359 16.23 -5.51 4.33
CA GLY A 359 17.07 -4.74 3.41
C GLY A 359 17.20 -3.29 3.86
N ASN A 360 16.09 -2.69 4.28
CA ASN A 360 16.08 -1.34 4.81
C ASN A 360 16.95 -1.18 6.08
N ALA A 361 16.85 -2.11 7.02
CA ALA A 361 17.68 -2.08 8.22
C ALA A 361 19.19 -2.19 7.88
N VAL A 362 19.55 -3.02 6.88
CA VAL A 362 20.93 -3.13 6.38
C VAL A 362 21.39 -1.84 5.73
N GLN A 363 20.59 -1.22 4.87
CA GLN A 363 20.92 0.02 4.17
C GLN A 363 21.20 1.17 5.13
N ARG A 364 20.57 1.19 6.31
CA ARG A 364 20.76 2.24 7.33
C ARG A 364 22.01 2.07 8.18
N VAL A 365 22.81 1.05 7.95
CA VAL A 365 24.15 0.93 8.52
C VAL A 365 25.13 1.68 7.62
N GLU A 366 25.71 2.77 8.10
CA GLU A 366 26.56 3.67 7.26
C GLU A 366 27.75 2.94 6.66
N GLN A 367 28.36 2.00 7.39
CA GLN A 367 29.49 1.21 6.91
C GLN A 367 29.12 0.20 5.81
N ALA A 368 27.82 -0.03 5.56
CA ALA A 368 27.40 -0.86 4.44
C ALA A 368 27.54 -0.15 3.08
N GLY A 369 27.65 1.20 3.09
CA GLY A 369 27.88 1.99 1.86
C GLY A 369 26.70 1.99 0.88
N LEU A 370 25.49 1.59 1.30
CA LEU A 370 24.36 1.36 0.40
C LEU A 370 23.47 2.59 0.18
N ALA A 371 23.77 3.71 0.84
CA ALA A 371 23.01 4.94 0.68
C ALA A 371 23.19 5.51 -0.74
N GLY A 372 22.10 5.89 -1.39
CA GLY A 372 22.12 6.43 -2.77
C GLY A 372 22.31 5.37 -3.87
N THR A 373 22.28 4.09 -3.55
CA THR A 373 22.35 3.01 -4.53
C THR A 373 20.96 2.44 -4.85
N VAL A 374 20.86 1.64 -5.93
CA VAL A 374 19.63 0.93 -6.32
C VAL A 374 19.09 -0.02 -5.25
N PHE A 375 19.82 -0.23 -4.16
CA PHE A 375 19.38 -1.02 -3.03
C PHE A 375 18.09 -0.48 -2.40
N ASP A 376 17.93 0.85 -2.35
CA ASP A 376 16.70 1.51 -1.88
C ASP A 376 15.50 1.20 -2.81
N GLU A 377 15.72 1.22 -4.11
CA GLU A 377 14.69 0.88 -5.09
C GLU A 377 14.26 -0.59 -4.96
N ALA A 378 15.21 -1.49 -4.71
CA ALA A 378 14.92 -2.90 -4.44
C ALA A 378 14.04 -3.08 -3.19
N ALA A 379 14.37 -2.38 -2.09
CA ALA A 379 13.59 -2.43 -0.86
C ALA A 379 12.17 -1.92 -1.06
N LEU A 380 12.00 -0.79 -1.75
CA LEU A 380 10.70 -0.21 -2.07
C LEU A 380 9.88 -1.14 -2.98
N THR A 381 10.50 -1.79 -3.96
CA THR A 381 9.85 -2.73 -4.87
C THR A 381 9.37 -3.98 -4.12
N TYR A 382 10.19 -4.57 -3.26
CA TYR A 382 9.79 -5.68 -2.39
C TYR A 382 8.61 -5.32 -1.50
N LEU A 383 8.63 -4.12 -0.91
CA LEU A 383 7.55 -3.62 -0.05
C LEU A 383 6.25 -3.46 -0.84
N THR A 384 6.31 -2.79 -1.99
CA THR A 384 5.13 -2.47 -2.80
C THR A 384 4.53 -3.73 -3.42
N TYR A 385 5.33 -4.55 -4.09
CA TYR A 385 4.83 -5.77 -4.73
C TYR A 385 4.41 -6.82 -3.70
N GLY A 386 5.11 -6.91 -2.56
CA GLY A 386 4.68 -7.72 -1.43
C GLY A 386 3.30 -7.30 -0.90
N SER A 387 3.07 -5.99 -0.78
CA SER A 387 1.76 -5.43 -0.40
C SER A 387 0.66 -5.76 -1.42
N VAL A 388 0.98 -5.72 -2.71
CA VAL A 388 0.06 -6.12 -3.79
C VAL A 388 -0.29 -7.61 -3.70
N LEU A 389 0.68 -8.48 -3.40
CA LEU A 389 0.42 -9.91 -3.19
C LEU A 389 -0.49 -10.17 -1.99
N VAL A 390 -0.27 -9.47 -0.87
CA VAL A 390 -1.17 -9.56 0.29
C VAL A 390 -2.58 -9.09 -0.09
N ALA A 391 -2.70 -7.97 -0.78
CA ALA A 391 -3.99 -7.47 -1.23
C ALA A 391 -4.67 -8.42 -2.22
N TRP A 392 -3.93 -9.09 -3.10
CA TRP A 392 -4.47 -10.13 -3.97
C TRP A 392 -5.07 -11.30 -3.18
N GLY A 393 -4.37 -11.77 -2.14
CA GLY A 393 -4.90 -12.75 -1.20
C GLY A 393 -6.13 -12.25 -0.45
N ALA A 394 -6.11 -11.01 0.02
CA ALA A 394 -7.23 -10.38 0.69
C ALA A 394 -8.47 -10.26 -0.22
N LEU A 395 -8.29 -9.85 -1.47
CA LEU A 395 -9.36 -9.78 -2.46
C LEU A 395 -9.91 -11.16 -2.79
N ALA A 396 -9.08 -12.19 -2.82
CA ALA A 396 -9.55 -13.57 -3.01
C ALA A 396 -10.34 -14.07 -1.78
N PHE A 397 -9.89 -13.73 -0.55
CA PHE A 397 -10.54 -14.14 0.68
C PHE A 397 -11.88 -13.44 0.89
N TRP A 398 -11.92 -12.10 0.87
CA TRP A 398 -13.15 -11.32 1.08
C TRP A 398 -13.94 -11.03 -0.21
N GLY A 399 -13.44 -11.41 -1.39
CA GLY A 399 -14.12 -11.25 -2.67
C GLY A 399 -15.58 -11.70 -2.68
N PRO A 400 -15.93 -12.86 -2.09
CA PRO A 400 -17.33 -13.28 -1.94
C PRO A 400 -18.23 -12.21 -1.28
N ARG A 401 -17.72 -11.47 -0.32
CA ARG A 401 -18.46 -10.38 0.33
C ARG A 401 -18.38 -9.06 -0.43
N ILE A 402 -17.32 -8.85 -1.23
CA ILE A 402 -17.12 -7.62 -2.00
C ILE A 402 -17.99 -7.60 -3.26
N TRP A 403 -18.09 -8.74 -3.98
CA TRP A 403 -18.81 -8.83 -5.25
C TRP A 403 -19.69 -10.08 -5.43
N GLY A 404 -19.83 -10.93 -4.42
CA GLY A 404 -20.75 -12.08 -4.42
C GLY A 404 -20.29 -13.32 -5.20
N LYS A 405 -19.05 -13.37 -5.65
CA LYS A 405 -18.49 -14.43 -6.49
C LYS A 405 -17.13 -14.89 -5.99
N MET A 406 -16.82 -16.17 -6.19
CA MET A 406 -15.50 -16.74 -5.90
C MET A 406 -14.51 -16.47 -7.05
N LEU A 407 -13.27 -16.20 -6.72
CA LEU A 407 -12.15 -16.31 -7.65
C LEU A 407 -11.74 -17.78 -7.79
N SER A 408 -11.21 -18.16 -8.94
CA SER A 408 -10.67 -19.51 -9.15
C SER A 408 -9.41 -19.72 -8.30
N ASP A 409 -9.35 -20.79 -7.53
CA ASP A 409 -8.19 -21.13 -6.69
C ASP A 409 -6.90 -21.25 -7.53
N VAL A 410 -7.01 -21.83 -8.74
CA VAL A 410 -5.88 -21.94 -9.67
C VAL A 410 -5.35 -20.57 -10.06
N ALA A 411 -6.25 -19.62 -10.35
CA ALA A 411 -5.84 -18.25 -10.69
C ALA A 411 -5.25 -17.52 -9.47
N VAL A 412 -5.83 -17.71 -8.29
CA VAL A 412 -5.34 -17.08 -7.05
C VAL A 412 -3.92 -17.55 -6.72
N VAL A 413 -3.68 -18.85 -6.72
CA VAL A 413 -2.37 -19.43 -6.43
C VAL A 413 -1.40 -19.14 -7.58
N GLY A 414 -1.82 -19.36 -8.83
CA GLY A 414 -0.95 -19.17 -10.00
C GLY A 414 -0.44 -17.73 -10.13
N LEU A 415 -1.31 -16.73 -10.02
CA LEU A 415 -0.92 -15.32 -10.03
C LEU A 415 -0.13 -14.94 -8.78
N GLY A 416 -0.43 -15.55 -7.62
CA GLY A 416 0.37 -15.37 -6.41
C GLY A 416 1.81 -15.83 -6.59
N VAL A 417 2.03 -17.03 -7.16
CA VAL A 417 3.36 -17.56 -7.44
C VAL A 417 4.08 -16.76 -8.53
N LEU A 418 3.39 -16.43 -9.63
CA LEU A 418 4.00 -15.60 -10.69
C LEU A 418 4.36 -14.20 -10.18
N GLY A 419 3.51 -13.58 -9.38
CA GLY A 419 3.78 -12.29 -8.77
C GLY A 419 4.94 -12.35 -7.77
N PHE A 420 5.09 -13.46 -7.02
CA PHE A 420 6.26 -13.70 -6.19
C PHE A 420 7.55 -13.79 -7.03
N ILE A 421 7.54 -14.58 -8.10
CA ILE A 421 8.69 -14.67 -9.02
C ILE A 421 9.00 -13.31 -9.63
N ALA A 422 7.99 -12.59 -10.08
CA ALA A 422 8.14 -11.24 -10.63
C ALA A 422 8.79 -10.29 -9.62
N THR A 423 8.37 -10.35 -8.34
CA THR A 423 8.93 -9.53 -7.26
C THR A 423 10.41 -9.86 -7.02
N VAL A 424 10.75 -11.14 -6.96
CA VAL A 424 12.15 -11.56 -6.76
C VAL A 424 13.01 -11.11 -7.94
N LEU A 425 12.54 -11.31 -9.17
CA LEU A 425 13.29 -10.88 -10.37
C LEU A 425 13.45 -9.37 -10.45
N ALA A 426 12.42 -8.60 -10.05
CA ALA A 426 12.47 -7.14 -10.08
C ALA A 426 13.42 -6.56 -9.02
N SER A 427 13.53 -7.19 -7.86
CA SER A 427 14.17 -6.59 -6.68
C SER A 427 15.51 -7.20 -6.31
N LEU A 428 15.63 -8.53 -6.31
CA LEU A 428 16.87 -9.21 -5.87
C LEU A 428 18.12 -8.78 -6.67
N PRO A 429 18.05 -8.62 -8.02
CA PRO A 429 19.18 -8.13 -8.78
C PRO A 429 19.65 -6.74 -8.33
N TYR A 430 18.74 -5.86 -7.92
CA TYR A 430 19.08 -4.51 -7.45
C TYR A 430 19.65 -4.52 -6.02
N TYR A 431 19.32 -5.49 -5.18
CA TYR A 431 20.07 -5.68 -3.94
C TYR A 431 21.52 -6.06 -4.22
N ILE A 432 21.76 -6.92 -5.21
CA ILE A 432 23.13 -7.31 -5.61
C ILE A 432 23.87 -6.12 -6.25
N ALA A 433 23.23 -5.43 -7.19
CA ALA A 433 23.80 -4.28 -7.88
C ALA A 433 24.07 -3.10 -6.93
N GLY A 434 23.28 -2.95 -5.85
CA GLY A 434 23.53 -1.96 -4.81
C GLY A 434 24.83 -2.18 -4.05
N PHE A 435 25.21 -3.45 -3.78
CA PHE A 435 26.52 -3.78 -3.23
C PHE A 435 27.68 -3.61 -4.24
N ALA A 436 27.36 -3.45 -5.51
CA ALA A 436 28.32 -3.08 -6.59
C ALA A 436 28.25 -1.59 -6.93
N ASP A 437 27.72 -0.75 -6.02
CA ASP A 437 27.66 0.69 -6.09
C ASP A 437 26.87 1.26 -7.27
N GLN A 438 25.92 0.49 -7.85
CA GLN A 438 25.02 1.03 -8.88
C GLN A 438 24.17 2.17 -8.30
N PRO A 439 24.23 3.39 -8.87
CA PRO A 439 23.53 4.55 -8.32
C PRO A 439 22.02 4.44 -8.47
N ALA A 440 21.27 4.97 -7.49
CA ALA A 440 19.83 5.15 -7.56
C ALA A 440 19.46 6.33 -8.48
N ASP A 441 18.22 6.30 -8.99
CA ASP A 441 17.62 7.40 -9.76
C ASP A 441 18.39 7.82 -11.02
N VAL A 442 19.30 6.95 -11.50
CA VAL A 442 20.08 7.13 -12.75
C VAL A 442 19.76 5.97 -13.67
N ALA A 443 19.57 6.24 -14.96
CA ALA A 443 19.24 5.23 -15.96
C ALA A 443 20.37 4.97 -16.96
N SER A 444 21.17 5.98 -17.30
CA SER A 444 22.29 5.93 -18.24
C SER A 444 23.46 6.74 -17.72
N ASP A 445 24.59 6.67 -18.41
CA ASP A 445 25.81 7.45 -18.11
C ASP A 445 26.31 7.30 -16.66
N PHE A 446 26.25 6.07 -16.13
CA PHE A 446 26.83 5.76 -14.83
C PHE A 446 27.89 4.66 -14.95
N ASP A 447 28.89 4.77 -14.09
CA ASP A 447 30.00 3.83 -14.01
C ASP A 447 29.94 3.08 -12.68
N TYR A 448 29.94 1.75 -12.71
CA TYR A 448 29.99 0.91 -11.52
C TYR A 448 30.64 -0.45 -11.80
N SER A 449 31.10 -1.12 -10.75
CA SER A 449 31.73 -2.45 -10.87
C SER A 449 30.64 -3.55 -10.98
N GLY A 450 30.81 -4.49 -11.91
CA GLY A 450 29.98 -5.67 -12.03
C GLY A 450 29.24 -5.84 -13.35
N PRO A 451 28.44 -6.91 -13.51
CA PRO A 451 27.71 -7.21 -14.73
C PRO A 451 26.41 -6.40 -14.85
N GLN A 452 26.52 -5.11 -15.13
CA GLN A 452 25.43 -4.13 -15.23
C GLN A 452 24.24 -4.67 -16.04
N SER A 453 24.47 -5.08 -17.27
CA SER A 453 23.37 -5.49 -18.15
C SER A 453 22.59 -6.70 -17.61
N LEU A 454 23.26 -7.67 -16.96
CA LEU A 454 22.60 -8.85 -16.42
C LEU A 454 21.58 -8.49 -15.33
N TRP A 455 21.98 -7.66 -14.36
CA TRP A 455 21.11 -7.29 -13.25
C TRP A 455 19.95 -6.43 -13.71
N ASN A 456 20.20 -5.50 -14.62
CA ASN A 456 19.17 -4.62 -15.18
C ASN A 456 18.20 -5.39 -16.09
N VAL A 457 18.66 -6.36 -16.91
CA VAL A 457 17.78 -7.25 -17.69
C VAL A 457 16.87 -8.07 -16.80
N LEU A 458 17.41 -8.69 -15.74
CA LEU A 458 16.61 -9.49 -14.82
C LEU A 458 15.55 -8.64 -14.08
N SER A 459 15.94 -7.46 -13.61
CA SER A 459 15.01 -6.53 -12.94
C SER A 459 13.91 -6.05 -13.91
N THR A 460 14.28 -5.66 -15.12
CA THR A 460 13.32 -5.27 -16.18
C THR A 460 12.33 -6.41 -16.47
N GLY A 461 12.83 -7.64 -16.63
CA GLY A 461 12.01 -8.83 -16.83
C GLY A 461 11.05 -9.06 -15.66
N GLY A 462 11.48 -8.80 -14.42
CA GLY A 462 10.66 -8.86 -13.22
C GLY A 462 9.52 -7.85 -13.23
N HIS A 463 9.80 -6.59 -13.56
CA HIS A 463 8.77 -5.55 -13.69
C HIS A 463 7.79 -5.86 -14.82
N ALA A 464 8.25 -6.31 -15.98
CA ALA A 464 7.40 -6.72 -17.10
C ALA A 464 6.50 -7.90 -16.73
N LEU A 465 7.03 -8.90 -16.02
CA LEU A 465 6.23 -10.04 -15.53
C LEU A 465 5.18 -9.56 -14.50
N MET A 466 5.52 -8.62 -13.61
CA MET A 466 4.56 -8.04 -12.69
C MET A 466 3.45 -7.29 -13.44
N ALA A 467 3.76 -6.55 -14.50
CA ALA A 467 2.75 -5.89 -15.34
C ALA A 467 1.76 -6.91 -15.92
N LEU A 468 2.25 -8.04 -16.41
CA LEU A 468 1.38 -9.12 -16.90
C LEU A 468 0.54 -9.73 -15.77
N CYS A 469 1.11 -9.92 -14.58
CA CYS A 469 0.36 -10.41 -13.39
C CYS A 469 -0.76 -9.44 -12.99
N VAL A 470 -0.51 -8.13 -13.01
CA VAL A 470 -1.52 -7.11 -12.69
C VAL A 470 -2.67 -7.15 -13.71
N LEU A 471 -2.35 -7.17 -14.99
CA LEU A 471 -3.36 -7.26 -16.06
C LEU A 471 -4.17 -8.55 -15.96
N ALA A 472 -3.52 -9.70 -15.75
CA ALA A 472 -4.17 -10.98 -15.56
C ALA A 472 -5.03 -11.03 -14.28
N GLY A 473 -4.59 -10.37 -13.20
CA GLY A 473 -5.35 -10.22 -11.96
C GLY A 473 -6.64 -9.43 -12.18
N VAL A 474 -6.54 -8.27 -12.83
CA VAL A 474 -7.71 -7.45 -13.20
C VAL A 474 -8.67 -8.25 -14.10
N ALA A 475 -8.17 -8.91 -15.13
CA ALA A 475 -8.97 -9.75 -16.01
C ALA A 475 -9.67 -10.90 -15.24
N THR A 476 -8.97 -11.51 -14.28
CA THR A 476 -9.52 -12.57 -13.42
C THR A 476 -10.68 -12.06 -12.56
N VAL A 477 -10.55 -10.88 -11.96
CA VAL A 477 -11.62 -10.24 -11.18
C VAL A 477 -12.82 -9.90 -12.06
N ILE A 478 -12.59 -9.32 -13.24
CA ILE A 478 -13.67 -9.00 -14.20
C ILE A 478 -14.40 -10.27 -14.63
N ARG A 479 -13.66 -11.30 -15.03
CA ARG A 479 -14.24 -12.60 -15.43
C ARG A 479 -15.02 -13.24 -14.28
N ALA A 480 -14.51 -13.22 -13.06
CA ALA A 480 -15.20 -13.76 -11.90
C ALA A 480 -16.53 -13.02 -11.63
N ARG A 481 -16.56 -11.68 -11.77
CA ARG A 481 -17.80 -10.92 -11.64
C ARG A 481 -18.83 -11.26 -12.69
N MET A 482 -18.42 -11.53 -13.93
CA MET A 482 -19.32 -11.87 -15.05
C MET A 482 -19.82 -13.31 -14.97
N SER A 483 -18.93 -14.28 -14.79
CA SER A 483 -19.20 -15.70 -14.93
C SER A 483 -18.70 -16.59 -13.79
N GLY A 484 -18.21 -15.99 -12.68
CA GLY A 484 -17.72 -16.76 -11.54
C GLY A 484 -18.81 -17.55 -10.81
N ALA A 485 -18.41 -18.59 -10.10
CA ALA A 485 -19.30 -19.34 -9.23
C ALA A 485 -19.87 -18.43 -8.13
N LYS A 486 -21.16 -18.57 -7.83
CA LYS A 486 -21.77 -17.89 -6.68
C LYS A 486 -21.08 -18.38 -5.43
N ALA A 487 -20.73 -17.46 -4.55
CA ALA A 487 -20.16 -17.80 -3.26
C ALA A 487 -21.25 -18.36 -2.34
N THR A 488 -20.87 -19.31 -1.50
CA THR A 488 -21.65 -19.70 -0.32
C THR A 488 -21.56 -18.60 0.75
N GLU A 489 -22.40 -18.66 1.77
CA GLU A 489 -22.43 -17.65 2.84
C GLU A 489 -21.11 -17.59 3.59
N ASP A 490 -20.51 -18.72 3.92
CA ASP A 490 -19.16 -18.83 4.50
C ASP A 490 -18.33 -19.87 3.74
N PRO A 491 -17.64 -19.48 2.67
CA PRO A 491 -16.89 -20.42 1.83
C PRO A 491 -15.64 -21.00 2.52
N TRP A 492 -15.20 -20.38 3.60
CA TRP A 492 -13.98 -20.76 4.32
C TRP A 492 -14.25 -21.51 5.62
N ASP A 493 -15.52 -21.68 6.04
CA ASP A 493 -15.91 -22.16 7.40
C ASP A 493 -15.22 -21.32 8.50
N ALA A 494 -15.18 -19.99 8.29
CA ALA A 494 -14.44 -19.06 9.13
C ALA A 494 -15.18 -18.76 10.44
N ARG A 495 -16.53 -18.82 10.43
CA ARG A 495 -17.40 -18.60 11.60
C ARG A 495 -17.17 -17.26 12.28
N THR A 496 -16.76 -16.26 11.54
CA THR A 496 -16.55 -14.89 12.02
C THR A 496 -17.70 -14.00 11.58
N LEU A 497 -17.83 -12.82 12.22
CA LEU A 497 -19.00 -11.97 12.08
C LEU A 497 -19.25 -11.52 10.64
N GLU A 498 -18.21 -11.24 9.87
CA GLU A 498 -18.31 -10.86 8.47
C GLU A 498 -18.87 -11.96 7.55
N TRP A 499 -18.87 -13.21 8.02
CA TRP A 499 -19.44 -14.37 7.30
C TRP A 499 -20.80 -14.80 7.83
N SER A 500 -21.32 -14.20 8.92
CA SER A 500 -22.64 -14.52 9.42
C SER A 500 -23.74 -14.09 8.43
N VAL A 501 -24.87 -14.83 8.42
CA VAL A 501 -26.02 -14.61 7.53
C VAL A 501 -26.57 -13.18 7.67
N ASP A 502 -26.54 -12.64 8.88
CA ASP A 502 -27.05 -11.31 9.19
C ASP A 502 -26.01 -10.19 9.09
N GLY A 503 -24.85 -10.42 8.47
CA GLY A 503 -23.70 -9.52 8.39
C GLY A 503 -24.03 -8.04 8.32
N GLY A 504 -24.40 -7.43 9.45
CA GLY A 504 -24.66 -5.99 9.57
C GLY A 504 -26.06 -5.51 9.19
N ALA A 505 -27.07 -6.37 9.09
CA ALA A 505 -28.44 -6.02 8.75
C ALA A 505 -29.40 -6.05 9.98
N GLN A 506 -28.90 -5.78 11.18
CA GLN A 506 -29.72 -5.47 12.35
C GLN A 506 -29.55 -4.04 12.81
#